data_440a1db02188cc88d80e7892b6057017
#
_entry.id   440a1db02188cc88d80e7892b6057017
#
_cell.length_a   1.000
_cell.length_b   1.000
_cell.length_c   1.000
_cell.angle_alpha   90.00
_cell.angle_beta   90.00
_cell.angle_gamma   90.00
#
_symmetry.space_group_name_H-M   'P 1'
#
loop_
_entity.id
_entity.type
_entity.pdbx_description
1 polymer ?
#
loop_
_entity_poly.entity_id
_entity_poly.type
_entity_poly.pdbx_seq_one_letter_code
_entity_poly.pdbx_strand_id
1 'polypeptide(L)'
;MSNNPSPELCPCGSGKLFADCCEPVILGARKAKTPEELMRARYSAYATCHVDFILDSTHPEQRATCDRKEVQIWAEQSEWEGITILRTERGGEKDSDGIVEFVARYKNRNMQMEHHEISEFRRSGGDWFFYDGAIVGPQPYVRTAPKVGPNDPCPCGSGKKYKKCCGK
;
A
#
# COMPACT_ATOMS: atom_id res chain seq x y z
N MET A 1 31.63 12.98 -21.25
CA MET A 1 30.19 13.26 -21.32
C MET A 1 29.59 12.66 -20.06
N SER A 2 29.31 13.51 -19.06
CA SER A 2 28.77 13.07 -17.77
C SER A 2 27.31 12.68 -17.95
N ASN A 3 27.02 11.38 -17.96
CA ASN A 3 25.67 10.88 -17.77
C ASN A 3 25.26 11.15 -16.31
N ASN A 4 24.77 12.35 -16.06
CA ASN A 4 24.07 12.62 -14.82
C ASN A 4 22.64 12.06 -15.01
N PRO A 5 22.20 10.98 -14.31
CA PRO A 5 20.85 10.53 -14.44
C PRO A 5 19.93 11.69 -14.03
N SER A 6 18.89 11.92 -14.82
CA SER A 6 17.85 12.90 -14.46
C SER A 6 17.37 12.58 -13.05
N PRO A 7 17.16 13.58 -12.18
CA PRO A 7 16.73 13.34 -10.81
C PRO A 7 15.39 12.59 -10.82
N GLU A 8 15.40 11.37 -10.29
CA GLU A 8 14.22 10.53 -10.24
C GLU A 8 13.24 11.00 -9.15
N LEU A 9 11.97 11.12 -9.52
CA LEU A 9 10.92 11.39 -8.54
C LEU A 9 10.79 10.22 -7.56
N CYS A 10 10.43 10.54 -6.33
CA CYS A 10 10.27 9.53 -5.29
C CYS A 10 9.14 8.55 -5.63
N PRO A 11 9.39 7.22 -5.59
CA PRO A 11 8.37 6.20 -5.84
C PRO A 11 7.13 6.35 -4.95
N CYS A 12 7.27 6.97 -3.78
CA CYS A 12 6.15 7.19 -2.85
C CYS A 12 5.07 8.15 -3.34
N GLY A 13 5.24 8.76 -4.53
CA GLY A 13 4.24 9.65 -5.12
C GLY A 13 4.13 11.04 -4.48
N SER A 14 5.12 11.44 -3.68
CA SER A 14 5.14 12.77 -3.04
C SER A 14 5.40 13.93 -4.00
N GLY A 15 5.83 13.65 -5.24
CA GLY A 15 6.28 14.66 -6.20
C GLY A 15 7.66 15.25 -5.90
N LYS A 16 8.33 14.84 -4.83
CA LYS A 16 9.70 15.23 -4.49
C LYS A 16 10.72 14.32 -5.15
N LEU A 17 11.97 14.75 -5.23
CA LEU A 17 13.08 13.89 -5.63
C LEU A 17 13.27 12.78 -4.59
N PHE A 18 13.69 11.60 -5.03
CA PHE A 18 13.96 10.48 -4.14
C PHE A 18 15.01 10.82 -3.09
N ALA A 19 16.10 11.47 -3.53
CA ALA A 19 17.20 11.94 -2.68
C ALA A 19 16.76 12.93 -1.57
N ASP A 20 15.67 13.66 -1.78
CA ASP A 20 15.15 14.64 -0.82
C ASP A 20 13.93 14.12 -0.04
N CYS A 21 13.52 12.89 -0.31
CA CYS A 21 12.28 12.32 0.24
C CYS A 21 12.54 11.04 1.05
N CYS A 22 12.44 9.87 0.42
CA CYS A 22 12.54 8.58 1.10
C CYS A 22 13.98 8.06 1.23
N GLU A 23 14.88 8.39 0.30
CA GLU A 23 16.24 7.90 0.32
C GLU A 23 16.99 8.20 1.62
N PRO A 24 16.95 9.44 2.20
CA PRO A 24 17.63 9.73 3.46
C PRO A 24 17.10 8.91 4.64
N VAL A 25 15.83 8.49 4.60
CA VAL A 25 15.24 7.60 5.61
C VAL A 25 15.73 6.18 5.40
N ILE A 26 15.73 5.70 4.15
CA ILE A 26 16.15 4.36 3.76
C ILE A 26 17.63 4.15 4.08
N LEU A 27 18.48 5.12 3.79
CA LEU A 27 19.91 5.07 4.06
C LEU A 27 20.28 5.39 5.52
N GLY A 28 19.31 5.69 6.38
CA GLY A 28 19.53 5.97 7.80
C GLY A 28 20.13 7.33 8.10
N ALA A 29 20.24 8.23 7.10
CA ALA A 29 20.73 9.61 7.29
C ALA A 29 19.77 10.44 8.17
N ARG A 30 18.50 10.10 8.21
CA ARG A 30 17.50 10.63 9.13
C ARG A 30 16.45 9.57 9.48
N LYS A 31 15.75 9.77 10.58
CA LYS A 31 14.64 8.91 11.00
C LYS A 31 13.31 9.41 10.48
N ALA A 32 12.36 8.49 10.25
CA ALA A 32 10.99 8.85 9.96
C ALA A 32 10.35 9.51 11.19
N LYS A 33 9.67 10.63 11.00
CA LYS A 33 9.03 11.39 12.08
C LYS A 33 7.64 10.88 12.43
N THR A 34 6.98 10.24 11.47
CA THR A 34 5.61 9.72 11.60
C THR A 34 5.50 8.31 11.01
N PRO A 35 4.46 7.53 11.40
CA PRO A 35 4.15 6.26 10.76
C PRO A 35 3.95 6.37 9.24
N GLU A 36 3.26 7.43 8.77
CA GLU A 36 3.07 7.66 7.34
C GLU A 36 4.40 7.83 6.61
N GLU A 37 5.31 8.63 7.17
CA GLU A 37 6.62 8.83 6.56
C GLU A 37 7.41 7.52 6.48
N LEU A 38 7.34 6.69 7.53
CA LEU A 38 7.96 5.37 7.52
C LEU A 38 7.31 4.45 6.49
N MET A 39 5.96 4.46 6.36
CA MET A 39 5.26 3.65 5.38
C MET A 39 5.66 4.03 3.95
N ARG A 40 5.74 5.32 3.64
CA ARG A 40 6.19 5.82 2.35
C ARG A 40 7.64 5.43 2.05
N ALA A 41 8.52 5.46 3.06
CA ALA A 41 9.91 5.00 2.91
C ALA A 41 9.98 3.49 2.69
N ARG A 42 9.18 2.68 3.40
CA ARG A 42 9.08 1.22 3.19
C ARG A 42 8.59 0.88 1.79
N TYR A 43 7.54 1.55 1.30
CA TYR A 43 7.06 1.39 -0.08
C TYR A 43 8.17 1.71 -1.09
N SER A 44 8.86 2.83 -0.92
CA SER A 44 9.99 3.21 -1.80
C SER A 44 11.12 2.20 -1.73
N ALA A 45 11.37 1.59 -0.55
CA ALA A 45 12.37 0.54 -0.37
C ALA A 45 12.00 -0.74 -1.13
N TYR A 46 10.72 -1.12 -1.19
CA TYR A 46 10.27 -2.20 -2.09
C TYR A 46 10.51 -1.83 -3.55
N ALA A 47 10.13 -0.63 -3.98
CA ALA A 47 10.29 -0.17 -5.35
C ALA A 47 11.76 -0.04 -5.81
N THR A 48 12.68 0.16 -4.89
CA THR A 48 14.13 0.29 -5.13
C THR A 48 14.96 -0.89 -4.62
N CYS A 49 14.31 -1.98 -4.20
CA CYS A 49 14.93 -3.22 -3.72
C CYS A 49 15.88 -3.05 -2.52
N HIS A 50 15.59 -2.09 -1.61
CA HIS A 50 16.33 -1.91 -0.35
C HIS A 50 15.80 -2.86 0.74
N VAL A 51 16.00 -4.16 0.57
CA VAL A 51 15.45 -5.22 1.42
C VAL A 51 15.90 -5.08 2.88
N ASP A 52 17.16 -4.72 3.11
CA ASP A 52 17.69 -4.55 4.48
C ASP A 52 16.88 -3.51 5.27
N PHE A 53 16.56 -2.37 4.65
CA PHE A 53 15.75 -1.35 5.30
C PHE A 53 14.34 -1.86 5.65
N ILE A 54 13.73 -2.67 4.79
CA ILE A 54 12.39 -3.24 5.05
C ILE A 54 12.44 -4.10 6.33
N LEU A 55 13.45 -4.95 6.46
CA LEU A 55 13.65 -5.79 7.64
C LEU A 55 14.00 -4.98 8.88
N ASP A 56 14.94 -4.05 8.77
CA ASP A 56 15.42 -3.21 9.88
C ASP A 56 14.34 -2.25 10.40
N SER A 57 13.45 -1.79 9.53
CA SER A 57 12.31 -0.95 9.88
C SER A 57 11.10 -1.73 10.41
N THR A 58 11.19 -3.06 10.52
CA THR A 58 10.22 -3.91 11.21
C THR A 58 10.56 -3.96 12.70
N HIS A 59 9.54 -3.86 13.55
CA HIS A 59 9.71 -3.84 15.01
C HIS A 59 10.49 -5.08 15.49
N PRO A 60 11.44 -4.93 16.43
CA PRO A 60 12.28 -6.05 16.89
C PRO A 60 11.50 -7.31 17.29
N GLU A 61 10.33 -7.15 17.91
CA GLU A 61 9.46 -8.28 18.29
C GLU A 61 8.86 -9.03 17.11
N GLN A 62 8.70 -8.38 15.95
CA GLN A 62 8.11 -8.95 14.74
C GLN A 62 9.16 -9.33 13.69
N ARG A 63 10.41 -8.91 13.87
CA ARG A 63 11.47 -9.10 12.86
C ARG A 63 11.72 -10.57 12.53
N ALA A 64 11.56 -11.47 13.51
CA ALA A 64 11.72 -12.90 13.30
C ALA A 64 10.65 -13.54 12.40
N THR A 65 9.51 -12.88 12.23
CA THR A 65 8.43 -13.35 11.35
C THR A 65 8.62 -12.92 9.89
N CYS A 66 9.56 -12.00 9.61
CA CYS A 66 9.84 -11.51 8.27
C CYS A 66 10.81 -12.45 7.55
N ASP A 67 10.33 -13.12 6.51
CA ASP A 67 11.20 -13.90 5.63
C ASP A 67 11.89 -12.98 4.60
N ARG A 68 13.22 -12.85 4.71
CA ARG A 68 14.03 -12.03 3.80
C ARG A 68 13.84 -12.43 2.34
N LYS A 69 13.72 -13.73 2.06
CA LYS A 69 13.60 -14.23 0.68
C LYS A 69 12.25 -13.84 0.08
N GLU A 70 11.17 -13.94 0.86
CA GLU A 70 9.84 -13.53 0.42
C GLU A 70 9.79 -12.03 0.14
N VAL A 71 10.36 -11.21 1.03
CA VAL A 71 10.47 -9.76 0.85
C VAL A 71 11.24 -9.41 -0.42
N GLN A 72 12.38 -10.07 -0.64
CA GLN A 72 13.23 -9.85 -1.82
C GLN A 72 12.50 -10.25 -3.11
N ILE A 73 11.88 -11.44 -3.14
CA ILE A 73 11.12 -11.92 -4.30
C ILE A 73 9.99 -10.94 -4.64
N TRP A 74 9.27 -10.48 -3.65
CA TRP A 74 8.17 -9.53 -3.86
C TRP A 74 8.67 -8.19 -4.39
N ALA A 75 9.76 -7.66 -3.84
CA ALA A 75 10.39 -6.43 -4.32
C ALA A 75 10.85 -6.54 -5.77
N GLU A 76 11.56 -7.63 -6.12
CA GLU A 76 12.16 -7.81 -7.45
C GLU A 76 11.17 -8.21 -8.55
N GLN A 77 10.12 -8.97 -8.21
CA GLN A 77 9.15 -9.47 -9.18
C GLN A 77 7.96 -8.54 -9.42
N SER A 78 7.90 -7.43 -8.72
CA SER A 78 6.81 -6.46 -8.83
C SER A 78 7.26 -5.18 -9.52
N GLU A 79 6.48 -4.73 -10.49
CA GLU A 79 6.60 -3.39 -11.07
C GLU A 79 5.72 -2.45 -10.24
N TRP A 80 6.35 -1.65 -9.39
CA TRP A 80 5.65 -0.77 -8.45
C TRP A 80 5.11 0.47 -9.15
N GLU A 81 3.80 0.75 -9.02
CA GLU A 81 3.10 1.80 -9.76
C GLU A 81 2.64 2.97 -8.87
N GLY A 82 2.65 2.80 -7.56
CA GLY A 82 2.33 3.88 -6.63
C GLY A 82 1.71 3.40 -5.32
N ILE A 83 1.72 4.29 -4.34
CA ILE A 83 1.06 4.12 -3.06
C ILE A 83 0.08 5.26 -2.83
N THR A 84 -1.10 4.94 -2.33
CA THR A 84 -2.11 5.90 -1.86
C THR A 84 -2.35 5.69 -0.38
N ILE A 85 -2.09 6.71 0.44
CA ILE A 85 -2.46 6.68 1.86
C ILE A 85 -3.93 7.07 1.95
N LEU A 86 -4.73 6.21 2.53
CA LEU A 86 -6.18 6.40 2.69
C LEU A 86 -6.51 7.07 4.01
N ARG A 87 -5.83 6.66 5.10
CA ARG A 87 -6.09 7.15 6.44
C ARG A 87 -4.86 6.99 7.33
N THR A 88 -4.70 7.91 8.27
CA THR A 88 -3.73 7.81 9.36
C THR A 88 -4.44 8.07 10.68
N GLU A 89 -4.07 7.34 11.73
CA GLU A 89 -4.55 7.55 13.08
C GLU A 89 -3.37 7.56 14.04
N ARG A 90 -3.32 8.56 14.93
CA ARG A 90 -2.20 8.77 15.84
C ARG A 90 -0.86 8.91 15.10
N GLY A 91 0.26 8.77 15.80
CA GLY A 91 1.58 8.85 15.19
C GLY A 91 2.24 10.22 15.31
N GLY A 92 1.72 11.09 16.20
CA GLY A 92 2.35 12.35 16.56
C GLY A 92 3.56 12.17 17.48
N GLU A 93 4.16 13.29 17.91
CA GLU A 93 5.38 13.27 18.75
C GLU A 93 5.20 12.54 20.08
N LYS A 94 3.99 12.63 20.67
CA LYS A 94 3.67 12.06 21.99
C LYS A 94 3.09 10.64 21.89
N ASP A 95 2.79 10.17 20.69
CA ASP A 95 2.18 8.87 20.48
C ASP A 95 3.25 7.78 20.46
N SER A 96 2.94 6.64 21.07
CA SER A 96 3.78 5.43 21.06
C SER A 96 3.41 4.46 19.95
N ASP A 97 2.22 4.65 19.34
CA ASP A 97 1.68 3.83 18.29
C ASP A 97 0.92 4.69 17.25
N GLY A 98 0.69 4.14 16.09
CA GLY A 98 -0.06 4.78 15.02
C GLY A 98 -0.49 3.79 13.95
N ILE A 99 -1.51 4.18 13.21
CA ILE A 99 -2.10 3.36 12.14
C ILE A 99 -1.94 4.10 10.81
N VAL A 100 -1.63 3.34 9.78
CA VAL A 100 -1.65 3.82 8.38
C VAL A 100 -2.43 2.83 7.53
N GLU A 101 -3.49 3.29 6.91
CA GLU A 101 -4.24 2.53 5.91
C GLU A 101 -3.82 3.00 4.52
N PHE A 102 -3.44 2.07 3.66
CA PHE A 102 -2.94 2.39 2.33
C PHE A 102 -3.30 1.34 1.28
N VAL A 103 -3.21 1.76 0.03
CA VAL A 103 -3.26 0.88 -1.14
C VAL A 103 -1.97 1.05 -1.93
N ALA A 104 -1.21 -0.03 -2.10
CA ALA A 104 -0.08 -0.11 -3.02
C ALA A 104 -0.51 -0.80 -4.31
N ARG A 105 -0.17 -0.20 -5.46
CA ARG A 105 -0.44 -0.76 -6.78
C ARG A 105 0.85 -1.23 -7.42
N TYR A 106 0.79 -2.40 -8.00
CA TYR A 106 1.93 -3.00 -8.69
C TYR A 106 1.46 -4.00 -9.75
N LYS A 107 2.34 -4.34 -10.68
CA LYS A 107 2.14 -5.45 -11.60
C LYS A 107 3.00 -6.63 -11.21
N ASN A 108 2.46 -7.81 -11.29
CA ASN A 108 3.21 -9.06 -11.19
C ASN A 108 2.81 -9.96 -12.37
N ARG A 109 3.77 -10.42 -13.17
CA ARG A 109 3.53 -11.22 -14.37
C ARG A 109 2.47 -10.61 -15.31
N ASN A 110 2.55 -9.30 -15.56
CA ASN A 110 1.61 -8.50 -16.35
C ASN A 110 0.17 -8.42 -15.80
N MET A 111 -0.09 -8.87 -14.59
CA MET A 111 -1.38 -8.70 -13.91
C MET A 111 -1.31 -7.50 -12.96
N GLN A 112 -2.33 -6.65 -13.06
CA GLN A 112 -2.53 -5.55 -12.12
C GLN A 112 -2.94 -6.09 -10.75
N MET A 113 -2.24 -5.66 -9.72
CA MET A 113 -2.44 -6.07 -8.34
C MET A 113 -2.63 -4.85 -7.45
N GLU A 114 -3.48 -4.98 -6.45
CA GLU A 114 -3.62 -4.02 -5.37
C GLU A 114 -3.38 -4.71 -4.02
N HIS A 115 -2.54 -4.10 -3.20
CA HIS A 115 -2.30 -4.51 -1.83
C HIS A 115 -2.90 -3.44 -0.92
N HIS A 116 -4.08 -3.71 -0.38
CA HIS A 116 -4.77 -2.85 0.57
C HIS A 116 -4.53 -3.37 1.98
N GLU A 117 -3.93 -2.56 2.83
CA GLU A 117 -3.51 -2.95 4.17
C GLU A 117 -3.78 -1.84 5.19
N ILE A 118 -4.14 -2.25 6.40
CA ILE A 118 -4.13 -1.41 7.59
C ILE A 118 -2.92 -1.85 8.40
N SER A 119 -1.90 -0.98 8.47
CA SER A 119 -0.64 -1.23 9.15
C SER A 119 -0.59 -0.55 10.51
N GLU A 120 -0.15 -1.28 11.52
CA GLU A 120 0.19 -0.77 12.84
C GLU A 120 1.67 -0.45 12.92
N PHE A 121 2.00 0.70 13.50
CA PHE A 121 3.35 1.14 13.78
C PHE A 121 3.52 1.40 15.27
N ARG A 122 4.69 1.06 15.80
CA ARG A 122 5.04 1.30 17.21
C ARG A 122 6.41 1.96 17.33
N ARG A 123 6.59 2.72 18.40
CA ARG A 123 7.90 3.27 18.75
C ARG A 123 8.70 2.27 19.57
N SER A 124 9.99 2.19 19.26
CA SER A 124 10.98 1.49 20.07
C SER A 124 12.25 2.34 20.11
N GLY A 125 12.75 2.66 21.30
CA GLY A 125 13.89 3.55 21.46
C GLY A 125 13.71 4.98 20.89
N GLY A 126 12.45 5.42 20.71
CA GLY A 126 12.10 6.72 20.14
C GLY A 126 11.85 6.70 18.63
N ASP A 127 12.28 5.67 17.92
CA ASP A 127 12.09 5.51 16.48
C ASP A 127 10.79 4.76 16.16
N TRP A 128 10.20 5.03 14.99
CA TRP A 128 9.03 4.32 14.47
C TRP A 128 9.45 3.02 13.78
N PHE A 129 8.66 1.97 13.98
CA PHE A 129 8.80 0.66 13.33
C PHE A 129 7.44 0.15 12.86
N PHE A 130 7.43 -0.56 11.74
CA PHE A 130 6.28 -1.37 11.33
C PHE A 130 6.12 -2.52 12.33
N TYR A 131 4.91 -2.70 12.86
CA TYR A 131 4.64 -3.73 13.85
C TYR A 131 3.85 -4.90 13.29
N ASP A 132 2.71 -4.63 12.65
CA ASP A 132 1.84 -5.64 12.07
C ASP A 132 0.99 -5.03 10.94
N GLY A 133 0.43 -5.88 10.09
CA GLY A 133 -0.43 -5.47 8.98
C GLY A 133 -1.59 -6.42 8.75
N ALA A 134 -2.78 -5.88 8.63
CA ALA A 134 -3.98 -6.60 8.28
C ALA A 134 -4.40 -6.30 6.84
N ILE A 135 -4.41 -7.32 5.98
CA ILE A 135 -4.90 -7.19 4.60
C ILE A 135 -6.40 -6.91 4.62
N VAL A 136 -6.81 -5.85 3.93
CA VAL A 136 -8.21 -5.54 3.72
C VAL A 136 -8.67 -6.30 2.48
N GLY A 137 -9.45 -7.35 2.70
CA GLY A 137 -10.05 -8.13 1.61
C GLY A 137 -11.06 -7.31 0.80
N PRO A 138 -11.41 -7.77 -0.41
CA PRO A 138 -12.45 -7.12 -1.18
C PRO A 138 -13.74 -7.09 -0.34
N GLN A 139 -14.30 -5.90 -0.16
CA GLN A 139 -15.57 -5.74 0.54
C GLN A 139 -16.64 -6.55 -0.18
N PRO A 140 -17.46 -7.35 0.55
CA PRO A 140 -18.57 -8.04 -0.08
C PRO A 140 -19.44 -7.03 -0.83
N TYR A 141 -19.68 -7.27 -2.12
CA TYR A 141 -20.55 -6.41 -2.91
C TYR A 141 -21.97 -6.49 -2.33
N VAL A 142 -22.35 -5.50 -1.54
CA VAL A 142 -23.72 -5.35 -1.06
C VAL A 142 -24.51 -4.68 -2.18
N ARG A 143 -25.38 -5.46 -2.84
CA ARG A 143 -26.27 -4.91 -3.84
C ARG A 143 -27.22 -3.91 -3.17
N THR A 144 -27.20 -2.67 -3.62
CA THR A 144 -28.07 -1.60 -3.14
C THR A 144 -29.49 -1.72 -3.71
N ALA A 145 -29.69 -2.54 -4.74
CA ALA A 145 -30.99 -2.81 -5.35
C ALA A 145 -31.32 -4.30 -5.32
N PRO A 146 -32.61 -4.68 -5.14
CA PRO A 146 -33.04 -6.06 -5.22
C PRO A 146 -32.66 -6.71 -6.55
N LYS A 147 -32.27 -7.99 -6.52
CA LYS A 147 -32.00 -8.74 -7.75
C LYS A 147 -33.30 -8.90 -8.53
N VAL A 148 -33.36 -8.34 -9.73
CA VAL A 148 -34.49 -8.52 -10.65
C VAL A 148 -34.45 -9.98 -11.13
N GLY A 149 -35.49 -10.71 -10.83
CA GLY A 149 -35.65 -12.09 -11.29
C GLY A 149 -35.98 -12.15 -12.79
N PRO A 150 -35.70 -13.30 -13.45
CA PRO A 150 -35.97 -13.44 -14.89
C PRO A 150 -37.45 -13.19 -15.28
N ASN A 151 -38.37 -13.42 -14.36
CA ASN A 151 -39.80 -13.27 -14.58
C ASN A 151 -40.40 -11.96 -14.05
N ASP A 152 -39.61 -11.16 -13.35
CA ASP A 152 -40.06 -9.86 -12.82
C ASP A 152 -40.25 -8.83 -13.92
N PRO A 153 -41.06 -7.79 -13.69
CA PRO A 153 -41.21 -6.68 -14.62
C PRO A 153 -39.82 -6.03 -14.90
N CYS A 154 -39.56 -5.73 -16.15
CA CYS A 154 -38.29 -5.11 -16.52
C CYS A 154 -38.18 -3.70 -15.94
N PRO A 155 -37.10 -3.34 -15.24
CA PRO A 155 -36.93 -2.01 -14.64
C PRO A 155 -36.83 -0.87 -15.67
N CYS A 156 -36.70 -1.19 -16.95
CA CYS A 156 -36.73 -0.18 -18.03
C CYS A 156 -38.15 0.39 -18.31
N GLY A 157 -39.17 -0.09 -17.62
CA GLY A 157 -40.54 0.40 -17.78
C GLY A 157 -41.29 -0.16 -19.01
N SER A 158 -40.73 -1.13 -19.75
CA SER A 158 -41.34 -1.70 -20.96
C SER A 158 -42.56 -2.58 -20.73
N GLY A 159 -42.89 -2.89 -19.46
CA GLY A 159 -43.98 -3.82 -19.10
C GLY A 159 -43.68 -5.29 -19.43
N LYS A 160 -42.53 -5.62 -20.04
CA LYS A 160 -42.12 -7.01 -20.37
C LYS A 160 -41.36 -7.63 -19.22
N LYS A 161 -41.37 -8.98 -19.15
CA LYS A 161 -40.51 -9.72 -18.21
C LYS A 161 -39.02 -9.44 -18.50
N TYR A 162 -38.19 -9.33 -17.45
CA TYR A 162 -36.76 -9.01 -17.56
C TYR A 162 -36.04 -9.89 -18.58
N LYS A 163 -36.22 -11.24 -18.53
CA LYS A 163 -35.62 -12.18 -19.48
C LYS A 163 -36.05 -11.98 -20.96
N LYS A 164 -37.15 -11.28 -21.20
CA LYS A 164 -37.64 -10.97 -22.56
C LYS A 164 -37.34 -9.54 -22.99
N CYS A 165 -36.57 -8.77 -22.20
CA CYS A 165 -36.22 -7.39 -22.44
C CYS A 165 -34.72 -7.15 -22.22
N CYS A 166 -34.32 -6.53 -21.10
CA CYS A 166 -32.94 -6.18 -20.81
C CYS A 166 -32.08 -7.36 -20.27
N GLY A 167 -32.70 -8.47 -19.97
CA GLY A 167 -32.03 -9.68 -19.49
C GLY A 167 -31.74 -10.72 -20.57
N LYS A 168 -31.72 -10.32 -21.86
CA LYS A 168 -31.32 -11.18 -22.97
C LYS A 168 -29.79 -11.29 -23.06
#